data_f41157adb4dcb2a549e03ce01dc8570a
#
_entry.id   f41157adb4dcb2a549e03ce01dc8570a
#
_cell.length_a   1.000
_cell.length_b   1.000
_cell.length_c   1.000
_cell.angle_alpha   90.00
_cell.angle_beta   90.00
_cell.angle_gamma   90.00
#
_symmetry.space_group_name_H-M   'P 1'
#
loop_
_entity.id
_entity.type
_entity.pdbx_description
1 polymer ?
#
loop_
_entity_poly.entity_id
_entity_poly.type
_entity_poly.pdbx_seq_one_letter_code
_entity_poly.pdbx_strand_id
1 'polypeptide(L)'
;MKRAFVILGIVLCSLSLAMLQGQEKHEFGSYKEMREYLGKLFSQKKYDEAASLLESVLDKFPDNVLANTYNLALARLFAGDSEKAIRALEEGHRRGVFYGLWDFAAKLWDPVKSSTRFEAFLKENQARVEEAQKRASMKIEVATPAEYDPAKKYPLFIALHGGGESVADFKPSWTSPRLRGEFITVYVQSSQVASMRGFHWQDVAVTRRDLEAAYKRILEQFPVDTGRAVIGGFSSGGFGSLVAAIKNFLPVRGFVVLCPEVPTTIGDEDILAAKARRLRGTLLTTEADNRVEQQRTLMGRMEKLGLPADFHLTPDIGHWYPKDFEALLDRALGFILEAGKSE
;
A
#
# COMPACT_ATOMS: atom_id res chain seq x y z
N MET A 1 -16.21 -33.63 74.63
CA MET A 1 -16.24 -33.88 73.22
C MET A 1 -17.17 -32.93 72.54
N LYS A 2 -16.71 -31.84 71.97
CA LYS A 2 -17.37 -30.89 71.09
C LYS A 2 -16.41 -29.70 70.93
N ARG A 3 -15.72 -29.58 69.80
CA ARG A 3 -15.17 -28.35 69.19
C ARG A 3 -14.02 -28.71 68.26
N ALA A 4 -14.33 -29.06 67.03
CA ALA A 4 -13.44 -28.99 65.89
C ALA A 4 -14.25 -29.21 64.61
N PHE A 5 -14.87 -28.20 64.11
CA PHE A 5 -15.39 -28.17 62.73
C PHE A 5 -16.00 -26.77 62.44
N VAL A 6 -15.20 -25.72 62.33
CA VAL A 6 -15.59 -24.48 61.67
C VAL A 6 -14.32 -23.65 61.42
N ILE A 7 -13.35 -24.08 60.60
CA ILE A 7 -12.31 -23.21 60.01
C ILE A 7 -11.81 -23.81 58.67
N LEU A 8 -12.70 -24.29 57.82
CA LEU A 8 -12.29 -24.70 56.47
C LEU A 8 -13.18 -24.16 55.34
N GLY A 9 -14.01 -23.16 55.65
CA GLY A 9 -14.94 -22.62 54.68
C GLY A 9 -14.62 -21.22 54.14
N ILE A 10 -13.58 -20.54 54.66
CA ILE A 10 -13.34 -19.11 54.32
C ILE A 10 -12.09 -18.91 53.45
N VAL A 11 -11.20 -19.91 53.28
CA VAL A 11 -9.99 -19.76 52.47
C VAL A 11 -10.21 -20.07 50.98
N LEU A 12 -11.30 -20.72 50.60
CA LEU A 12 -11.60 -21.02 49.16
C LEU A 12 -12.39 -19.93 48.44
N CYS A 13 -12.91 -18.94 49.14
CA CYS A 13 -13.64 -17.78 48.52
C CYS A 13 -12.71 -16.59 48.24
N SER A 14 -11.56 -16.52 48.83
CA SER A 14 -10.59 -15.40 48.62
C SER A 14 -9.62 -15.65 47.46
N LEU A 15 -9.48 -16.86 46.95
CA LEU A 15 -8.64 -17.17 45.78
C LEU A 15 -9.39 -17.00 44.45
N SER A 16 -10.72 -16.97 44.46
CA SER A 16 -11.55 -16.77 43.27
C SER A 16 -11.78 -15.28 42.95
N LEU A 17 -11.55 -14.38 43.93
CA LEU A 17 -11.68 -12.92 43.72
C LEU A 17 -10.38 -12.24 43.27
N ALA A 18 -9.22 -12.92 43.37
CA ALA A 18 -7.95 -12.36 42.95
C ALA A 18 -7.66 -12.51 41.44
N MET A 19 -8.47 -13.25 40.70
CA MET A 19 -8.38 -13.36 39.23
C MET A 19 -9.27 -12.36 38.46
N LEU A 20 -9.94 -11.46 39.16
CA LEU A 20 -10.72 -10.36 38.58
C LEU A 20 -10.04 -8.99 38.77
N GLN A 21 -8.72 -8.98 39.05
CA GLN A 21 -7.97 -7.73 39.09
C GLN A 21 -7.61 -7.28 37.68
N GLY A 22 -8.49 -6.42 37.13
CA GLY A 22 -8.05 -5.20 36.48
C GLY A 22 -7.27 -5.37 35.19
N GLN A 23 -7.91 -5.74 34.06
CA GLN A 23 -7.49 -5.08 32.81
C GLN A 23 -7.69 -3.59 33.02
N GLU A 24 -6.59 -2.84 33.19
CA GLU A 24 -6.64 -1.38 33.09
C GLU A 24 -7.34 -1.07 31.76
N LYS A 25 -8.55 -0.49 31.83
CA LYS A 25 -9.23 0.00 30.64
C LYS A 25 -8.40 1.17 30.12
N HIS A 26 -7.50 0.91 29.21
CA HIS A 26 -6.81 1.98 28.50
C HIS A 26 -7.85 2.78 27.69
N GLU A 27 -8.14 3.98 28.14
CA GLU A 27 -8.92 4.94 27.37
C GLU A 27 -7.99 5.66 26.39
N PHE A 28 -8.22 5.47 25.09
CA PHE A 28 -7.46 6.14 24.04
C PHE A 28 -8.21 7.39 23.58
N GLY A 29 -7.53 8.54 23.54
CA GLY A 29 -8.06 9.78 22.99
C GLY A 29 -8.14 9.77 21.46
N SER A 30 -7.33 8.96 20.80
CA SER A 30 -7.27 8.87 19.35
C SER A 30 -6.97 7.46 18.85
N TYR A 31 -7.33 7.19 17.58
CA TYR A 31 -6.96 5.94 16.90
C TYR A 31 -5.43 5.76 16.79
N LYS A 32 -4.69 6.85 16.64
CA LYS A 32 -3.22 6.83 16.58
C LYS A 32 -2.62 6.28 17.88
N GLU A 33 -3.06 6.79 19.03
CA GLU A 33 -2.59 6.30 20.34
C GLU A 33 -2.91 4.81 20.53
N MET A 34 -4.11 4.40 20.16
CA MET A 34 -4.50 2.98 20.21
C MET A 34 -3.59 2.13 19.33
N ARG A 35 -3.29 2.55 18.11
CA ARG A 35 -2.40 1.83 17.19
C ARG A 35 -0.96 1.73 17.72
N GLU A 36 -0.44 2.78 18.32
CA GLU A 36 0.90 2.79 18.93
C GLU A 36 0.97 1.79 20.09
N TYR A 37 -0.08 1.74 20.92
CA TYR A 37 -0.17 0.76 22.00
C TYR A 37 -0.33 -0.67 21.48
N LEU A 38 -1.19 -0.87 20.49
CA LEU A 38 -1.35 -2.16 19.80
C LEU A 38 -0.02 -2.67 19.23
N GLY A 39 0.76 -1.80 18.58
CA GLY A 39 2.07 -2.12 18.06
C GLY A 39 3.05 -2.61 19.15
N LYS A 40 3.01 -2.01 20.34
CA LYS A 40 3.78 -2.47 21.51
C LYS A 40 3.35 -3.87 21.96
N LEU A 41 2.04 -4.15 22.01
CA LEU A 41 1.56 -5.49 22.38
C LEU A 41 2.02 -6.55 21.37
N PHE A 42 1.94 -6.28 20.07
CA PHE A 42 2.45 -7.19 19.03
C PHE A 42 3.97 -7.41 19.14
N SER A 43 4.75 -6.35 19.34
CA SER A 43 6.21 -6.46 19.49
C SER A 43 6.62 -7.27 20.73
N GLN A 44 5.81 -7.22 21.79
CA GLN A 44 5.97 -7.99 23.02
C GLN A 44 5.35 -9.40 22.95
N LYS A 45 4.75 -9.78 21.83
CA LYS A 45 4.02 -11.04 21.60
C LYS A 45 2.84 -11.24 22.57
N LYS A 46 2.24 -10.16 23.07
CA LYS A 46 1.08 -10.17 23.96
C LYS A 46 -0.21 -10.25 23.16
N TYR A 47 -0.40 -11.33 22.44
CA TYR A 47 -1.44 -11.45 21.43
C TYR A 47 -2.86 -11.53 22.02
N ASP A 48 -3.05 -12.15 23.19
CA ASP A 48 -4.35 -12.17 23.87
C ASP A 48 -4.76 -10.78 24.38
N GLU A 49 -3.79 -10.02 24.91
CA GLU A 49 -4.03 -8.61 25.30
C GLU A 49 -4.37 -7.76 24.07
N ALA A 50 -3.65 -7.95 22.97
CA ALA A 50 -3.91 -7.26 21.69
C ALA A 50 -5.31 -7.59 21.15
N ALA A 51 -5.72 -8.86 21.20
CA ALA A 51 -7.05 -9.29 20.77
C ALA A 51 -8.17 -8.68 21.65
N SER A 52 -7.99 -8.72 22.97
CA SER A 52 -8.96 -8.13 23.92
C SER A 52 -9.09 -6.62 23.73
N LEU A 53 -7.98 -5.93 23.51
CA LEU A 53 -7.98 -4.51 23.17
C LEU A 53 -8.80 -4.26 21.89
N LEU A 54 -8.51 -4.98 20.81
CA LEU A 54 -9.17 -4.79 19.52
C LEU A 54 -10.67 -5.05 19.61
N GLU A 55 -11.10 -6.11 20.33
CA GLU A 55 -12.51 -6.39 20.60
C GLU A 55 -13.20 -5.21 21.32
N SER A 56 -12.51 -4.57 22.29
CA SER A 56 -13.07 -3.46 23.07
C SER A 56 -13.23 -2.15 22.30
N VAL A 57 -12.49 -1.99 21.18
CA VAL A 57 -12.45 -0.73 20.42
C VAL A 57 -13.12 -0.79 19.05
N LEU A 58 -13.70 -1.93 18.65
CA LEU A 58 -14.35 -2.07 17.33
C LEU A 58 -15.45 -1.03 17.09
N ASP A 59 -16.25 -0.72 18.13
CA ASP A 59 -17.33 0.26 18.02
C ASP A 59 -16.83 1.70 18.27
N LYS A 60 -15.70 1.84 18.94
CA LYS A 60 -15.11 3.16 19.23
C LYS A 60 -14.47 3.80 17.98
N PHE A 61 -13.95 2.98 17.07
CA PHE A 61 -13.29 3.44 15.84
C PHE A 61 -13.91 2.83 14.59
N PRO A 62 -15.18 3.19 14.26
CA PRO A 62 -15.93 2.58 13.15
C PRO A 62 -15.29 2.79 11.78
N ASP A 63 -14.55 3.88 11.57
CA ASP A 63 -13.82 4.15 10.33
C ASP A 63 -12.64 3.20 10.11
N ASN A 64 -12.19 2.52 11.16
CA ASN A 64 -11.01 1.66 11.15
C ASN A 64 -11.35 0.17 11.30
N VAL A 65 -12.62 -0.22 11.07
CA VAL A 65 -13.09 -1.60 11.21
C VAL A 65 -12.29 -2.58 10.37
N LEU A 66 -11.93 -2.22 9.13
CA LEU A 66 -11.09 -3.06 8.26
C LEU A 66 -9.77 -3.44 8.95
N ALA A 67 -9.02 -2.44 9.40
CA ALA A 67 -7.74 -2.66 10.06
C ALA A 67 -7.90 -3.37 11.42
N ASN A 68 -8.91 -3.00 12.20
CA ASN A 68 -9.13 -3.57 13.53
C ASN A 68 -9.53 -5.04 13.47
N THR A 69 -10.44 -5.43 12.58
CA THR A 69 -10.86 -6.84 12.44
C THR A 69 -9.77 -7.70 11.81
N TYR A 70 -8.98 -7.17 10.89
CA TYR A 70 -7.81 -7.87 10.35
C TYR A 70 -6.73 -8.08 11.42
N ASN A 71 -6.37 -7.05 12.18
CA ASN A 71 -5.40 -7.17 13.28
C ASN A 71 -5.92 -8.06 14.41
N LEU A 72 -7.23 -8.07 14.68
CA LEU A 72 -7.84 -9.01 15.63
C LEU A 72 -7.66 -10.46 15.17
N ALA A 73 -7.90 -10.71 13.88
CA ALA A 73 -7.66 -12.04 13.31
C ALA A 73 -6.20 -12.45 13.43
N LEU A 74 -5.25 -11.54 13.15
CA LEU A 74 -3.82 -11.78 13.32
C LEU A 74 -3.44 -12.08 14.78
N ALA A 75 -3.95 -11.28 15.73
CA ALA A 75 -3.69 -11.49 17.15
C ALA A 75 -4.18 -12.87 17.61
N ARG A 76 -5.40 -13.27 17.21
CA ARG A 76 -5.96 -14.59 17.50
C ARG A 76 -5.16 -15.72 16.83
N LEU A 77 -4.72 -15.53 15.60
CA LEU A 77 -3.89 -16.50 14.86
C LEU A 77 -2.54 -16.71 15.55
N PHE A 78 -1.86 -15.63 15.95
CA PHE A 78 -0.57 -15.70 16.66
C PHE A 78 -0.72 -16.23 18.11
N ALA A 79 -1.89 -16.08 18.74
CA ALA A 79 -2.22 -16.74 19.99
C ALA A 79 -2.52 -18.24 19.82
N GLY A 80 -2.56 -18.78 18.60
CA GLY A 80 -2.86 -20.17 18.29
C GLY A 80 -4.34 -20.50 18.20
N ASP A 81 -5.24 -19.50 18.22
CA ASP A 81 -6.69 -19.68 18.14
C ASP A 81 -7.22 -19.42 16.72
N SER A 82 -7.03 -20.41 15.85
CA SER A 82 -7.43 -20.36 14.44
C SER A 82 -8.94 -20.10 14.26
N GLU A 83 -9.77 -20.67 15.12
CA GLU A 83 -11.23 -20.50 15.04
C GLU A 83 -11.66 -19.08 15.38
N LYS A 84 -11.07 -18.45 16.40
CA LYS A 84 -11.34 -17.05 16.71
C LYS A 84 -10.76 -16.10 15.66
N ALA A 85 -9.63 -16.46 15.02
CA ALA A 85 -9.10 -15.69 13.91
C ALA A 85 -10.10 -15.61 12.74
N ILE A 86 -10.70 -16.74 12.34
CA ILE A 86 -11.72 -16.76 11.27
C ILE A 86 -12.96 -15.95 11.71
N ARG A 87 -13.42 -16.12 12.97
CA ARG A 87 -14.56 -15.33 13.48
C ARG A 87 -14.32 -13.82 13.45
N ALA A 88 -13.10 -13.38 13.70
CA ALA A 88 -12.74 -11.95 13.61
C ALA A 88 -12.87 -11.41 12.18
N LEU A 89 -12.48 -12.20 11.17
CA LEU A 89 -12.66 -11.84 9.76
C LEU A 89 -14.15 -11.81 9.38
N GLU A 90 -14.92 -12.80 9.80
CA GLU A 90 -16.37 -12.84 9.59
C GLU A 90 -17.10 -11.68 10.28
N GLU A 91 -16.62 -11.22 11.45
CA GLU A 91 -17.12 -10.00 12.08
C GLU A 91 -16.90 -8.78 11.19
N GLY A 92 -15.75 -8.67 10.52
CA GLY A 92 -15.52 -7.66 9.49
C GLY A 92 -16.57 -7.74 8.37
N HIS A 93 -16.88 -8.94 7.85
CA HIS A 93 -17.95 -9.13 6.86
C HIS A 93 -19.32 -8.67 7.37
N ARG A 94 -19.69 -8.98 8.62
CA ARG A 94 -20.95 -8.51 9.22
C ARG A 94 -21.01 -6.99 9.32
N ARG A 95 -19.87 -6.34 9.50
CA ARG A 95 -19.73 -4.87 9.53
C ARG A 95 -19.56 -4.25 8.14
N GLY A 96 -19.75 -5.03 7.07
CA GLY A 96 -19.67 -4.55 5.70
C GLY A 96 -18.25 -4.45 5.10
N VAL A 97 -17.24 -4.93 5.82
CA VAL A 97 -15.84 -4.93 5.37
C VAL A 97 -15.58 -6.12 4.43
N PHE A 98 -14.68 -5.94 3.48
CA PHE A 98 -14.03 -7.00 2.73
C PHE A 98 -12.53 -6.71 2.59
N TYR A 99 -11.73 -7.76 2.45
CA TYR A 99 -10.27 -7.73 2.56
C TYR A 99 -9.59 -7.99 1.22
N GLY A 100 -8.32 -7.61 1.12
CA GLY A 100 -7.48 -7.95 -0.01
C GLY A 100 -7.22 -9.47 -0.07
N LEU A 101 -7.40 -10.07 -1.25
CA LEU A 101 -7.20 -11.51 -1.41
C LEU A 101 -5.74 -11.93 -1.20
N TRP A 102 -4.79 -11.09 -1.59
CA TRP A 102 -3.36 -11.34 -1.37
C TRP A 102 -2.97 -11.33 0.11
N ASP A 103 -3.73 -10.67 0.99
CA ASP A 103 -3.48 -10.67 2.42
C ASP A 103 -3.50 -12.09 2.99
N PHE A 104 -4.29 -12.99 2.39
CA PHE A 104 -4.45 -14.38 2.81
C PHE A 104 -3.50 -15.37 2.09
N ALA A 105 -2.72 -14.91 1.10
CA ALA A 105 -1.72 -15.74 0.42
C ALA A 105 -0.48 -16.02 1.29
N ALA A 106 -0.20 -15.15 2.27
CA ALA A 106 0.97 -15.26 3.12
C ALA A 106 0.97 -16.56 3.97
N LYS A 107 2.17 -17.08 4.24
CA LYS A 107 2.37 -18.30 5.06
C LYS A 107 1.79 -18.20 6.47
N LEU A 108 1.66 -16.99 7.01
CA LEU A 108 1.08 -16.79 8.34
C LEU A 108 -0.35 -17.34 8.45
N TRP A 109 -1.09 -17.46 7.32
CA TRP A 109 -2.44 -18.02 7.27
C TRP A 109 -2.48 -19.54 7.08
N ASP A 110 -1.34 -20.22 6.91
CA ASP A 110 -1.30 -21.69 6.73
C ASP A 110 -2.07 -22.47 7.80
N PRO A 111 -2.10 -22.05 9.10
CA PRO A 111 -2.87 -22.77 10.13
C PRO A 111 -4.37 -22.84 9.87
N VAL A 112 -4.94 -21.95 9.06
CA VAL A 112 -6.37 -21.91 8.76
C VAL A 112 -6.74 -22.32 7.33
N LYS A 113 -5.77 -22.42 6.43
CA LYS A 113 -6.00 -22.72 4.99
C LYS A 113 -6.75 -24.03 4.73
N SER A 114 -6.61 -25.03 5.61
CA SER A 114 -7.32 -26.30 5.50
C SER A 114 -8.72 -26.31 6.12
N SER A 115 -9.14 -25.19 6.71
CA SER A 115 -10.47 -25.07 7.34
C SER A 115 -11.53 -24.80 6.28
N THR A 116 -12.57 -25.63 6.23
CA THR A 116 -13.75 -25.41 5.36
C THR A 116 -14.46 -24.09 5.67
N ARG A 117 -14.39 -23.62 6.92
CA ARG A 117 -14.93 -22.32 7.33
C ARG A 117 -14.11 -21.17 6.72
N PHE A 118 -12.78 -21.28 6.70
CA PHE A 118 -11.92 -20.28 6.09
C PHE A 118 -12.09 -20.26 4.56
N GLU A 119 -12.25 -21.43 3.93
CA GLU A 119 -12.57 -21.52 2.50
C GLU A 119 -13.89 -20.82 2.17
N ALA A 120 -14.94 -21.06 2.97
CA ALA A 120 -16.24 -20.38 2.82
C ALA A 120 -16.11 -18.86 3.00
N PHE A 121 -15.33 -18.41 3.98
CA PHE A 121 -15.02 -17.00 4.18
C PHE A 121 -14.32 -16.39 2.95
N LEU A 122 -13.29 -17.05 2.40
CA LEU A 122 -12.57 -16.55 1.21
C LEU A 122 -13.50 -16.43 0.00
N LYS A 123 -14.39 -17.40 -0.20
CA LYS A 123 -15.38 -17.36 -1.29
C LYS A 123 -16.34 -16.18 -1.14
N GLU A 124 -16.85 -15.93 0.07
CA GLU A 124 -17.70 -14.77 0.34
C GLU A 124 -16.93 -13.46 0.15
N ASN A 125 -15.68 -13.39 0.63
CA ASN A 125 -14.83 -12.22 0.48
C ASN A 125 -14.56 -11.91 -1.01
N GLN A 126 -14.29 -12.92 -1.82
CA GLN A 126 -14.13 -12.78 -3.27
C GLN A 126 -15.40 -12.20 -3.90
N ALA A 127 -16.57 -12.72 -3.57
CA ALA A 127 -17.84 -12.21 -4.10
C ALA A 127 -18.06 -10.72 -3.75
N ARG A 128 -17.64 -10.29 -2.57
CA ARG A 128 -17.72 -8.87 -2.14
C ARG A 128 -16.76 -7.99 -2.94
N VAL A 129 -15.54 -8.46 -3.20
CA VAL A 129 -14.56 -7.77 -4.07
C VAL A 129 -15.12 -7.63 -5.49
N GLU A 130 -15.66 -8.70 -6.06
CA GLU A 130 -16.26 -8.69 -7.41
C GLU A 130 -17.45 -7.75 -7.51
N GLU A 131 -18.30 -7.67 -6.50
CA GLU A 131 -19.42 -6.73 -6.48
C GLU A 131 -18.94 -5.29 -6.36
N ALA A 132 -17.93 -5.02 -5.55
CA ALA A 132 -17.30 -3.70 -5.45
C ALA A 132 -16.62 -3.30 -6.78
N GLN A 133 -15.97 -4.27 -7.47
CA GLN A 133 -15.32 -4.04 -8.75
C GLN A 133 -16.28 -3.56 -9.85
N LYS A 134 -17.54 -4.02 -9.86
CA LYS A 134 -18.56 -3.58 -10.84
C LYS A 134 -18.87 -2.09 -10.75
N ARG A 135 -18.66 -1.49 -9.58
CA ARG A 135 -18.97 -0.07 -9.29
C ARG A 135 -17.72 0.81 -9.24
N ALA A 136 -16.54 0.19 -9.28
CA ALA A 136 -15.29 0.92 -9.18
C ALA A 136 -15.01 1.72 -10.45
N SER A 137 -14.48 2.91 -10.26
CA SER A 137 -14.01 3.77 -11.35
C SER A 137 -12.69 4.43 -10.97
N MET A 138 -11.88 4.69 -11.98
CA MET A 138 -10.65 5.46 -11.84
C MET A 138 -10.96 6.87 -11.30
N LYS A 139 -10.15 7.34 -10.34
CA LYS A 139 -10.23 8.72 -9.83
C LYS A 139 -8.94 9.46 -10.11
N ILE A 140 -9.07 10.77 -10.29
CA ILE A 140 -7.95 11.67 -10.53
C ILE A 140 -8.06 12.84 -9.57
N GLU A 141 -6.96 13.16 -8.89
CA GLU A 141 -6.77 14.44 -8.22
C GLU A 141 -5.61 15.18 -8.86
N VAL A 142 -5.71 16.49 -8.99
CA VAL A 142 -4.69 17.33 -9.61
C VAL A 142 -4.20 18.39 -8.65
N ALA A 143 -2.89 18.59 -8.61
CA ALA A 143 -2.25 19.72 -7.99
C ALA A 143 -1.52 20.53 -9.06
N THR A 144 -1.75 21.84 -9.11
CA THR A 144 -1.03 22.78 -9.97
C THR A 144 0.14 23.40 -9.23
N PRO A 145 1.17 23.91 -9.94
CA PRO A 145 2.24 24.69 -9.31
C PRO A 145 1.70 25.86 -8.50
N ALA A 146 2.46 26.31 -7.51
CA ALA A 146 2.07 27.43 -6.64
C ALA A 146 1.78 28.72 -7.43
N GLU A 147 2.55 28.98 -8.50
CA GLU A 147 2.37 30.14 -9.40
C GLU A 147 1.80 29.69 -10.75
N TYR A 148 0.65 29.03 -10.72
CA TYR A 148 0.01 28.50 -11.91
C TYR A 148 -0.57 29.60 -12.80
N ASP A 149 -0.15 29.61 -14.07
CA ASP A 149 -0.67 30.49 -15.14
C ASP A 149 -1.20 29.63 -16.30
N PRO A 150 -2.50 29.64 -16.59
CA PRO A 150 -3.08 28.81 -17.64
C PRO A 150 -2.57 29.14 -19.06
N ALA A 151 -1.87 30.24 -19.26
CA ALA A 151 -1.25 30.59 -20.55
C ALA A 151 0.13 29.91 -20.75
N LYS A 152 0.71 29.33 -19.70
CA LYS A 152 2.02 28.64 -19.76
C LYS A 152 1.85 27.13 -19.82
N LYS A 153 2.78 26.43 -20.48
CA LYS A 153 2.83 24.98 -20.47
C LYS A 153 3.70 24.47 -19.31
N TYR A 154 3.25 23.43 -18.65
CA TYR A 154 3.90 22.83 -17.49
C TYR A 154 4.29 21.38 -17.73
N PRO A 155 5.43 20.90 -17.20
CA PRO A 155 5.72 19.48 -17.16
C PRO A 155 4.65 18.74 -16.35
N LEU A 156 4.42 17.48 -16.71
CA LEU A 156 3.43 16.62 -16.08
C LEU A 156 4.11 15.55 -15.22
N PHE A 157 3.64 15.37 -14.00
CA PHE A 157 3.98 14.21 -13.20
C PHE A 157 2.72 13.40 -12.88
N ILE A 158 2.69 12.11 -13.25
CA ILE A 158 1.60 11.19 -12.97
C ILE A 158 2.03 10.26 -11.85
N ALA A 159 1.38 10.34 -10.68
CA ALA A 159 1.68 9.54 -9.51
C ALA A 159 0.65 8.40 -9.33
N LEU A 160 1.14 7.18 -9.10
CA LEU A 160 0.34 5.98 -8.89
C LEU A 160 0.53 5.44 -7.47
N HIS A 161 -0.59 5.08 -6.82
CA HIS A 161 -0.61 4.55 -5.44
C HIS A 161 -0.02 3.13 -5.33
N GLY A 162 0.41 2.74 -4.14
CA GLY A 162 0.77 1.38 -3.79
C GLY A 162 -0.45 0.44 -3.71
N GLY A 163 -0.20 -0.86 -3.64
CA GLY A 163 -1.26 -1.84 -3.48
C GLY A 163 -1.98 -1.67 -2.14
N GLY A 164 -3.31 -1.68 -2.16
CA GLY A 164 -4.14 -1.49 -0.97
C GLY A 164 -4.36 -0.03 -0.56
N GLU A 165 -3.81 0.94 -1.30
CA GLU A 165 -3.97 2.37 -1.04
C GLU A 165 -5.08 2.98 -1.91
N SER A 166 -5.60 4.13 -1.45
CA SER A 166 -6.42 5.06 -2.21
C SER A 166 -5.64 6.34 -2.55
N VAL A 167 -6.23 7.23 -3.35
CA VAL A 167 -5.58 8.52 -3.65
C VAL A 167 -5.33 9.35 -2.39
N ALA A 168 -6.20 9.29 -1.41
CA ALA A 168 -6.05 10.02 -0.15
C ALA A 168 -4.87 9.53 0.69
N ASP A 169 -4.55 8.23 0.60
CA ASP A 169 -3.49 7.61 1.40
C ASP A 169 -2.11 7.97 0.85
N PHE A 170 -1.89 7.90 -0.48
CA PHE A 170 -0.56 8.05 -1.06
C PHE A 170 -0.19 9.47 -1.49
N LYS A 171 -1.17 10.31 -1.81
CA LYS A 171 -0.95 11.69 -2.28
C LYS A 171 -0.01 12.52 -1.38
N PRO A 172 -0.08 12.45 -0.03
CA PRO A 172 0.83 13.20 0.83
C PRO A 172 2.30 12.82 0.69
N SER A 173 2.60 11.57 0.26
CA SER A 173 3.96 11.08 0.10
C SER A 173 4.59 11.46 -1.24
N TRP A 174 3.79 11.66 -2.29
CA TRP A 174 4.27 11.99 -3.63
C TRP A 174 4.29 13.49 -3.88
N THR A 175 5.17 14.18 -3.15
CA THR A 175 5.41 15.61 -3.26
C THR A 175 6.90 15.91 -3.16
N SER A 176 7.32 17.05 -3.72
CA SER A 176 8.67 17.59 -3.59
C SER A 176 8.68 19.08 -3.89
N PRO A 177 9.72 19.84 -3.58
CA PRO A 177 9.86 21.24 -3.98
C PRO A 177 9.63 21.47 -5.47
N ARG A 178 10.21 20.63 -6.33
CA ARG A 178 10.02 20.74 -7.79
C ARG A 178 8.58 20.45 -8.22
N LEU A 179 7.95 19.40 -7.70
CA LEU A 179 6.56 19.10 -8.02
C LEU A 179 5.63 20.25 -7.62
N ARG A 180 5.83 20.82 -6.45
CA ARG A 180 5.03 21.97 -5.96
C ARG A 180 5.28 23.27 -6.73
N GLY A 181 6.47 23.46 -7.26
CA GLY A 181 6.85 24.71 -7.94
C GLY A 181 6.75 24.68 -9.47
N GLU A 182 6.94 23.53 -10.10
CA GLU A 182 7.13 23.45 -11.56
C GLU A 182 6.09 22.59 -12.28
N PHE A 183 5.46 21.60 -11.62
CA PHE A 183 4.69 20.56 -12.30
C PHE A 183 3.18 20.67 -12.11
N ILE A 184 2.43 20.26 -13.12
CA ILE A 184 1.10 19.75 -12.91
C ILE A 184 1.27 18.31 -12.43
N THR A 185 0.85 18.04 -11.18
CA THR A 185 0.95 16.71 -10.56
C THR A 185 -0.43 16.07 -10.54
N VAL A 186 -0.52 14.86 -11.10
CA VAL A 186 -1.77 14.11 -11.21
C VAL A 186 -1.66 12.84 -10.38
N TYR A 187 -2.52 12.71 -9.39
CA TYR A 187 -2.62 11.52 -8.55
C TYR A 187 -3.75 10.65 -9.08
N VAL A 188 -3.41 9.46 -9.54
CA VAL A 188 -4.38 8.53 -10.15
C VAL A 188 -4.66 7.37 -9.21
N GLN A 189 -5.94 7.14 -8.93
CA GLN A 189 -6.42 5.92 -8.29
C GLN A 189 -6.94 4.98 -9.36
N SER A 190 -6.46 3.75 -9.35
CA SER A 190 -6.93 2.68 -10.23
C SER A 190 -8.42 2.38 -10.01
N SER A 191 -9.06 1.84 -11.03
CA SER A 191 -10.38 1.23 -10.90
C SER A 191 -10.33 -0.23 -10.40
N GLN A 192 -9.14 -0.80 -10.17
CA GLN A 192 -8.97 -2.19 -9.75
C GLN A 192 -9.09 -2.29 -8.24
N VAL A 193 -10.17 -2.87 -7.75
CA VAL A 193 -10.44 -3.02 -6.33
C VAL A 193 -9.54 -4.09 -5.71
N ALA A 194 -8.88 -3.73 -4.64
CA ALA A 194 -8.07 -4.60 -3.81
C ALA A 194 -8.83 -5.06 -2.56
N SER A 195 -9.36 -4.10 -1.82
CA SER A 195 -10.11 -4.25 -0.58
C SER A 195 -11.16 -3.15 -0.50
N MET A 196 -11.90 -3.10 0.59
CA MET A 196 -12.96 -2.09 0.78
C MET A 196 -12.53 -0.64 0.54
N ARG A 197 -11.26 -0.31 0.82
CA ARG A 197 -10.71 1.05 0.66
C ARG A 197 -9.44 1.11 -0.18
N GLY A 198 -8.98 -0.03 -0.68
CA GLY A 198 -7.71 -0.15 -1.37
C GLY A 198 -7.85 -0.61 -2.81
N PHE A 199 -6.90 -0.16 -3.63
CA PHE A 199 -6.85 -0.42 -5.07
C PHE A 199 -5.47 -0.98 -5.46
N HIS A 200 -5.32 -1.46 -6.70
CA HIS A 200 -4.05 -1.99 -7.20
C HIS A 200 -3.89 -1.74 -8.72
N TRP A 201 -2.74 -2.17 -9.29
CA TRP A 201 -2.40 -1.96 -10.71
C TRP A 201 -2.01 -3.26 -11.43
N GLN A 202 -2.46 -4.42 -10.96
CA GLN A 202 -2.00 -5.74 -11.41
C GLN A 202 -2.53 -6.15 -12.79
N ASP A 203 -3.77 -5.81 -13.12
CA ASP A 203 -4.32 -6.06 -14.44
C ASP A 203 -3.79 -5.01 -15.43
N VAL A 204 -2.91 -5.45 -16.32
CA VAL A 204 -2.21 -4.60 -17.29
C VAL A 204 -3.18 -3.93 -18.27
N ALA A 205 -4.25 -4.63 -18.68
CA ALA A 205 -5.22 -4.09 -19.63
C ALA A 205 -6.07 -2.98 -18.97
N VAL A 206 -6.51 -3.21 -17.74
CA VAL A 206 -7.23 -2.20 -16.94
C VAL A 206 -6.31 -1.02 -16.61
N THR A 207 -5.07 -1.27 -16.22
CA THR A 207 -4.06 -0.23 -15.97
C THR A 207 -3.86 0.66 -17.20
N ARG A 208 -3.71 0.04 -18.37
CA ARG A 208 -3.60 0.79 -19.63
C ARG A 208 -4.81 1.68 -19.87
N ARG A 209 -6.00 1.11 -19.80
CA ARG A 209 -7.27 1.85 -20.01
C ARG A 209 -7.40 3.03 -19.04
N ASP A 210 -7.16 2.80 -17.76
CA ASP A 210 -7.30 3.83 -16.73
C ASP A 210 -6.29 4.97 -16.95
N LEU A 211 -5.03 4.63 -17.28
CA LEU A 211 -3.98 5.61 -17.50
C LEU A 211 -4.18 6.41 -18.81
N GLU A 212 -4.58 5.75 -19.91
CA GLU A 212 -4.91 6.44 -21.17
C GLU A 212 -6.08 7.41 -20.97
N ALA A 213 -7.12 7.00 -20.24
CA ALA A 213 -8.26 7.86 -19.92
C ALA A 213 -7.87 9.04 -19.02
N ALA A 214 -7.03 8.80 -17.99
CA ALA A 214 -6.51 9.85 -17.12
C ALA A 214 -5.69 10.86 -17.92
N TYR A 215 -4.76 10.39 -18.73
CA TYR A 215 -3.88 11.24 -19.55
C TYR A 215 -4.67 12.11 -20.52
N LYS A 216 -5.63 11.52 -21.25
CA LYS A 216 -6.53 12.26 -22.15
C LYS A 216 -7.24 13.40 -21.43
N ARG A 217 -7.87 13.08 -20.28
CA ARG A 217 -8.62 14.06 -19.48
C ARG A 217 -7.72 15.21 -19.01
N ILE A 218 -6.48 14.93 -18.64
CA ILE A 218 -5.55 15.97 -18.20
C ILE A 218 -5.12 16.87 -19.33
N LEU A 219 -4.86 16.35 -20.54
CA LEU A 219 -4.51 17.16 -21.70
C LEU A 219 -5.67 18.07 -22.17
N GLU A 220 -6.91 17.65 -21.94
CA GLU A 220 -8.09 18.46 -22.25
C GLU A 220 -8.32 19.63 -21.27
N GLN A 221 -7.83 19.50 -20.03
CA GLN A 221 -8.12 20.44 -18.95
C GLN A 221 -6.94 21.35 -18.57
N PHE A 222 -5.72 20.97 -18.89
CA PHE A 222 -4.53 21.65 -18.42
C PHE A 222 -3.49 21.86 -19.53
N PRO A 223 -2.74 22.97 -19.51
CA PRO A 223 -1.70 23.28 -20.48
C PRO A 223 -0.42 22.46 -20.22
N VAL A 224 -0.43 21.20 -20.58
CA VAL A 224 0.68 20.27 -20.37
C VAL A 224 1.73 20.42 -21.46
N ASP A 225 3.01 20.42 -21.06
CA ASP A 225 4.15 20.15 -21.94
C ASP A 225 4.34 18.63 -22.06
N THR A 226 3.80 18.03 -23.12
CA THR A 226 3.85 16.58 -23.35
C THR A 226 5.26 16.05 -23.57
N GLY A 227 6.22 16.90 -23.95
CA GLY A 227 7.65 16.54 -24.05
C GLY A 227 8.34 16.37 -22.69
N ARG A 228 7.69 16.79 -21.60
CA ARG A 228 8.20 16.72 -20.23
C ARG A 228 7.24 15.98 -19.28
N ALA A 229 6.60 14.93 -19.76
CA ALA A 229 5.75 14.07 -18.93
C ALA A 229 6.56 12.95 -18.26
N VAL A 230 6.34 12.73 -16.97
CA VAL A 230 6.97 11.68 -16.18
C VAL A 230 5.89 10.91 -15.42
N ILE A 231 6.05 9.59 -15.27
CA ILE A 231 5.16 8.75 -14.46
C ILE A 231 5.93 8.14 -13.31
N GLY A 232 5.30 8.02 -12.15
CA GLY A 232 5.93 7.38 -10.99
C GLY A 232 4.93 6.69 -10.08
N GLY A 233 5.44 5.80 -9.21
CA GLY A 233 4.59 5.08 -8.29
C GLY A 233 5.36 4.21 -7.30
N PHE A 234 4.68 3.84 -6.21
CA PHE A 234 5.19 2.97 -5.17
C PHE A 234 4.66 1.55 -5.34
N SER A 235 5.51 0.54 -5.16
CA SER A 235 5.10 -0.87 -5.10
C SER A 235 4.25 -1.30 -6.32
N SER A 236 2.98 -1.59 -6.16
CA SER A 236 2.01 -1.87 -7.25
C SER A 236 1.89 -0.69 -8.23
N GLY A 237 1.94 0.57 -7.74
CA GLY A 237 2.00 1.76 -8.61
C GLY A 237 3.32 1.85 -9.38
N GLY A 238 4.41 1.37 -8.79
CA GLY A 238 5.69 1.19 -9.46
C GLY A 238 5.60 0.17 -10.61
N PHE A 239 4.89 -0.95 -10.39
CA PHE A 239 4.55 -1.91 -11.45
C PHE A 239 3.78 -1.23 -12.59
N GLY A 240 2.68 -0.53 -12.27
CA GLY A 240 1.88 0.19 -13.27
C GLY A 240 2.69 1.22 -14.04
N SER A 241 3.57 1.97 -13.35
CA SER A 241 4.45 2.98 -13.96
C SER A 241 5.48 2.36 -14.91
N LEU A 242 6.11 1.24 -14.52
CA LEU A 242 7.07 0.51 -15.37
C LEU A 242 6.40 0.00 -16.64
N VAL A 243 5.25 -0.66 -16.51
CA VAL A 243 4.51 -1.18 -17.66
C VAL A 243 4.08 -0.02 -18.57
N ALA A 244 3.53 1.04 -18.02
CA ALA A 244 3.04 2.19 -18.80
C ALA A 244 4.16 2.89 -19.58
N ALA A 245 5.31 3.13 -18.94
CA ALA A 245 6.43 3.82 -19.56
C ALA A 245 7.16 2.93 -20.57
N ILE A 246 7.50 1.69 -20.20
CA ILE A 246 8.33 0.82 -21.04
C ILE A 246 7.53 0.30 -22.24
N LYS A 247 6.27 -0.13 -22.04
CA LYS A 247 5.38 -0.58 -23.13
C LYS A 247 4.67 0.56 -23.87
N ASN A 248 4.98 1.81 -23.51
CA ASN A 248 4.46 3.01 -24.18
C ASN A 248 2.93 3.13 -24.16
N PHE A 249 2.31 2.89 -23.02
CA PHE A 249 0.87 3.19 -22.84
C PHE A 249 0.64 4.71 -22.81
N LEU A 250 1.62 5.44 -22.29
CA LEU A 250 1.66 6.90 -22.28
C LEU A 250 2.95 7.41 -22.91
N PRO A 251 2.91 8.53 -23.68
CA PRO A 251 4.08 9.15 -24.26
C PRO A 251 4.86 9.94 -23.19
N VAL A 252 5.45 9.24 -22.22
CA VAL A 252 6.23 9.86 -21.15
C VAL A 252 7.73 9.92 -21.50
N ARG A 253 8.43 10.91 -20.96
CA ARG A 253 9.85 11.08 -21.08
C ARG A 253 10.62 10.13 -20.16
N GLY A 254 10.01 9.74 -19.05
CA GLY A 254 10.64 8.83 -18.11
C GLY A 254 9.71 8.36 -17.00
N PHE A 255 10.31 7.54 -16.11
CA PHE A 255 9.64 7.02 -14.92
C PHE A 255 10.49 7.18 -13.66
N VAL A 256 9.81 7.35 -12.52
CA VAL A 256 10.41 7.28 -11.18
C VAL A 256 9.62 6.27 -10.36
N VAL A 257 10.23 5.14 -10.01
CA VAL A 257 9.53 4.09 -9.26
C VAL A 257 10.21 3.82 -7.92
N LEU A 258 9.41 3.66 -6.88
CA LEU A 258 9.87 3.34 -5.53
C LEU A 258 9.46 1.93 -5.15
N CYS A 259 10.42 1.08 -4.79
CA CYS A 259 10.20 -0.31 -4.38
C CYS A 259 9.23 -1.07 -5.31
N PRO A 260 9.37 -0.98 -6.64
CA PRO A 260 8.36 -1.51 -7.54
C PRO A 260 8.26 -3.02 -7.45
N GLU A 261 7.05 -3.54 -7.65
CA GLU A 261 6.92 -4.90 -8.13
C GLU A 261 7.39 -4.95 -9.59
N VAL A 262 8.21 -5.94 -9.93
CA VAL A 262 8.82 -6.02 -11.27
C VAL A 262 7.91 -6.79 -12.22
N PRO A 263 7.42 -6.16 -13.31
CA PRO A 263 6.58 -6.84 -14.28
C PRO A 263 7.34 -7.94 -15.03
N THR A 264 6.86 -9.17 -14.96
CA THR A 264 7.42 -10.30 -15.72
C THR A 264 7.13 -10.20 -17.22
N THR A 265 6.20 -9.33 -17.61
CA THR A 265 5.77 -9.14 -19.00
C THR A 265 6.63 -8.17 -19.80
N ILE A 266 7.66 -7.56 -19.17
CA ILE A 266 8.61 -6.67 -19.86
C ILE A 266 9.73 -7.50 -20.46
N GLY A 267 9.73 -7.64 -21.80
CA GLY A 267 10.77 -8.28 -22.59
C GLY A 267 11.96 -7.35 -22.91
N ASP A 268 13.04 -7.91 -23.44
CA ASP A 268 14.20 -7.10 -23.89
C ASP A 268 13.83 -6.23 -25.08
N GLU A 269 12.93 -6.67 -25.94
CA GLU A 269 12.35 -5.88 -27.03
C GLU A 269 11.62 -4.62 -26.56
N ASP A 270 10.88 -4.70 -25.44
CA ASP A 270 10.20 -3.55 -24.85
C ASP A 270 11.22 -2.51 -24.35
N ILE A 271 12.32 -2.97 -23.73
CA ILE A 271 13.40 -2.11 -23.24
C ILE A 271 14.14 -1.43 -24.44
N LEU A 272 14.41 -2.18 -25.50
CA LEU A 272 15.03 -1.63 -26.72
C LEU A 272 14.12 -0.60 -27.41
N ALA A 273 12.82 -0.87 -27.49
CA ALA A 273 11.83 0.07 -28.00
C ALA A 273 11.73 1.34 -27.10
N ALA A 274 11.81 1.18 -25.80
CA ALA A 274 11.83 2.29 -24.84
C ALA A 274 13.10 3.16 -25.03
N LYS A 275 14.27 2.53 -25.19
CA LYS A 275 15.53 3.23 -25.52
C LYS A 275 15.42 4.04 -26.84
N ALA A 276 14.84 3.45 -27.87
CA ALA A 276 14.66 4.12 -29.16
C ALA A 276 13.81 5.41 -29.02
N ARG A 277 12.84 5.43 -28.08
CA ARG A 277 12.04 6.62 -27.71
C ARG A 277 12.77 7.59 -26.77
N ARG A 278 14.03 7.30 -26.41
CA ARG A 278 14.83 8.07 -25.46
C ARG A 278 14.20 8.12 -24.05
N LEU A 279 13.50 7.05 -23.65
CA LEU A 279 12.98 6.92 -22.29
C LEU A 279 14.16 6.89 -21.30
N ARG A 280 13.97 7.49 -20.13
CA ARG A 280 14.91 7.44 -19.01
C ARG A 280 14.17 6.98 -17.77
N GLY A 281 14.86 6.31 -16.85
CA GLY A 281 14.19 5.81 -15.64
C GLY A 281 15.02 6.02 -14.38
N THR A 282 14.34 6.13 -13.24
CA THR A 282 14.96 6.03 -11.93
C THR A 282 14.21 5.00 -11.12
N LEU A 283 14.93 4.02 -10.58
CA LEU A 283 14.43 3.05 -9.64
C LEU A 283 15.03 3.34 -8.27
N LEU A 284 14.18 3.77 -7.37
CA LEU A 284 14.48 3.95 -5.95
C LEU A 284 14.06 2.69 -5.21
N THR A 285 14.90 2.16 -4.35
CA THR A 285 14.54 1.01 -3.52
C THR A 285 15.26 1.03 -2.19
N THR A 286 14.95 0.08 -1.35
CA THR A 286 15.48 -0.04 0.01
C THR A 286 16.14 -1.41 0.20
N GLU A 287 17.17 -1.46 1.03
CA GLU A 287 18.02 -2.66 1.17
C GLU A 287 17.25 -3.88 1.68
N ALA A 288 16.29 -3.66 2.58
CA ALA A 288 15.46 -4.73 3.15
C ALA A 288 14.12 -4.93 2.40
N ASP A 289 13.97 -4.39 1.19
CA ASP A 289 12.84 -4.75 0.32
C ASP A 289 12.99 -6.21 -0.14
N ASN A 290 11.95 -7.01 0.03
CA ASN A 290 11.95 -8.42 -0.35
C ASN A 290 12.03 -8.65 -1.88
N ARG A 291 11.94 -7.60 -2.70
CA ARG A 291 12.04 -7.63 -4.17
C ARG A 291 13.33 -7.02 -4.71
N VAL A 292 14.25 -6.59 -3.85
CA VAL A 292 15.48 -5.86 -4.25
C VAL A 292 16.28 -6.60 -5.31
N GLU A 293 16.37 -7.92 -5.25
CA GLU A 293 17.13 -8.72 -6.24
C GLU A 293 16.44 -8.75 -7.61
N GLN A 294 15.11 -8.78 -7.64
CA GLN A 294 14.35 -8.67 -8.90
C GLN A 294 14.51 -7.28 -9.52
N GLN A 295 14.54 -6.25 -8.70
CA GLN A 295 14.75 -4.86 -9.11
C GLN A 295 16.17 -4.66 -9.65
N ARG A 296 17.21 -5.23 -9.00
CA ARG A 296 18.60 -5.25 -9.51
C ARG A 296 18.69 -5.95 -10.86
N THR A 297 18.02 -7.08 -11.01
CA THR A 297 17.98 -7.84 -12.26
C THR A 297 17.38 -7.00 -13.40
N LEU A 298 16.28 -6.30 -13.16
CA LEU A 298 15.66 -5.42 -14.15
C LEU A 298 16.62 -4.28 -14.53
N MET A 299 17.27 -3.65 -13.54
CA MET A 299 18.24 -2.56 -13.79
C MET A 299 19.44 -3.04 -14.59
N GLY A 300 20.01 -4.21 -14.28
CA GLY A 300 21.10 -4.81 -15.06
C GLY A 300 20.71 -5.12 -16.51
N ARG A 301 19.45 -5.51 -16.76
CA ARG A 301 18.93 -5.68 -18.14
C ARG A 301 18.85 -4.34 -18.87
N MET A 302 18.34 -3.28 -18.20
CA MET A 302 18.27 -1.94 -18.78
C MET A 302 19.66 -1.40 -19.14
N GLU A 303 20.62 -1.53 -18.24
CA GLU A 303 22.01 -1.14 -18.46
C GLU A 303 22.63 -1.90 -19.65
N LYS A 304 22.52 -3.23 -19.66
CA LYS A 304 23.04 -4.09 -20.76
C LYS A 304 22.46 -3.70 -22.12
N LEU A 305 21.20 -3.33 -22.18
CA LEU A 305 20.51 -2.93 -23.41
C LEU A 305 20.70 -1.43 -23.73
N GLY A 306 21.33 -0.69 -22.83
CA GLY A 306 21.68 0.72 -22.99
C GLY A 306 20.48 1.67 -22.84
N LEU A 307 19.44 1.31 -22.08
CA LEU A 307 18.42 2.23 -21.63
C LEU A 307 18.96 3.05 -20.45
N PRO A 308 19.04 4.38 -20.55
CA PRO A 308 19.54 5.19 -19.44
C PRO A 308 18.63 5.08 -18.21
N ALA A 309 19.16 4.49 -17.15
CA ALA A 309 18.42 4.31 -15.90
C ALA A 309 19.34 4.49 -14.68
N ASP A 310 18.86 5.21 -13.66
CA ASP A 310 19.53 5.41 -12.38
C ASP A 310 18.95 4.46 -11.33
N PHE A 311 19.81 3.88 -10.48
CA PHE A 311 19.42 2.96 -9.42
C PHE A 311 19.92 3.49 -8.08
N HIS A 312 18.98 3.74 -7.16
CA HIS A 312 19.30 4.20 -5.82
C HIS A 312 18.82 3.21 -4.77
N LEU A 313 19.71 2.79 -3.89
CA LEU A 313 19.45 1.89 -2.78
C LEU A 313 19.57 2.66 -1.46
N THR A 314 18.48 2.76 -0.70
CA THR A 314 18.49 3.32 0.66
C THR A 314 18.73 2.21 1.67
N PRO A 315 19.74 2.32 2.57
CA PRO A 315 20.03 1.31 3.58
C PRO A 315 18.98 1.27 4.70
N ASP A 316 18.97 0.19 5.46
CA ASP A 316 18.28 0.00 6.75
C ASP A 316 16.76 0.23 6.77
N ILE A 317 16.10 0.21 5.61
CA ILE A 317 14.63 0.36 5.52
C ILE A 317 14.05 -0.85 4.77
N GLY A 318 12.87 -1.31 5.22
CA GLY A 318 12.05 -2.28 4.51
C GLY A 318 11.26 -1.65 3.35
N HIS A 319 10.20 -2.31 2.92
CA HIS A 319 9.33 -1.87 1.82
C HIS A 319 8.53 -0.62 2.18
N TRP A 320 9.18 0.56 2.17
CA TRP A 320 8.58 1.84 2.55
C TRP A 320 9.33 3.04 1.96
N TYR A 321 8.79 4.24 2.15
CA TYR A 321 9.36 5.51 1.71
C TYR A 321 10.61 5.89 2.53
N PRO A 322 11.75 6.22 1.90
CA PRO A 322 12.91 6.83 2.57
C PRO A 322 12.56 8.19 3.19
N LYS A 323 13.26 8.57 4.25
CA LYS A 323 13.04 9.87 4.92
C LYS A 323 13.33 11.06 4.01
N ASP A 324 14.26 10.91 3.09
CA ASP A 324 14.71 11.91 2.11
C ASP A 324 14.05 11.73 0.74
N PHE A 325 12.90 11.06 0.67
CA PHE A 325 12.22 10.73 -0.59
C PHE A 325 11.96 11.96 -1.47
N GLU A 326 11.59 13.12 -0.91
CA GLU A 326 11.42 14.36 -1.69
C GLU A 326 12.69 14.76 -2.45
N ALA A 327 13.85 14.68 -1.81
CA ALA A 327 15.13 15.02 -2.43
C ALA A 327 15.53 13.98 -3.50
N LEU A 328 15.27 12.69 -3.24
CA LEU A 328 15.48 11.63 -4.21
C LEU A 328 14.59 11.79 -5.45
N LEU A 329 13.34 12.18 -5.25
CA LEU A 329 12.38 12.46 -6.32
C LEU A 329 12.85 13.64 -7.18
N ASP A 330 13.29 14.75 -6.58
CA ASP A 330 13.80 15.91 -7.31
C ASP A 330 15.07 15.57 -8.11
N ARG A 331 15.99 14.77 -7.55
CA ARG A 331 17.15 14.26 -8.28
C ARG A 331 16.75 13.39 -9.47
N ALA A 332 15.76 12.49 -9.29
CA ALA A 332 15.26 11.63 -10.35
C ALA A 332 14.62 12.45 -11.49
N LEU A 333 13.84 13.48 -11.16
CA LEU A 333 13.26 14.40 -12.14
C LEU A 333 14.35 15.16 -12.92
N GLY A 334 15.42 15.59 -12.25
CA GLY A 334 16.60 16.18 -12.89
C GLY A 334 17.27 15.22 -13.87
N PHE A 335 17.56 13.99 -13.44
CA PHE A 335 18.14 12.96 -14.30
C PHE A 335 17.30 12.70 -15.55
N ILE A 336 15.96 12.67 -15.44
CA ILE A 336 15.06 12.37 -16.56
C ILE A 336 14.94 13.55 -17.54
N LEU A 337 14.83 14.79 -17.03
CA LEU A 337 14.39 15.94 -17.83
C LEU A 337 15.54 16.87 -18.27
N GLU A 338 16.70 16.84 -17.59
CA GLU A 338 17.80 17.78 -17.83
C GLU A 338 18.95 17.17 -18.65
N ALA A 339 18.83 15.91 -19.05
CA ALA A 339 19.80 15.27 -19.94
C ALA A 339 19.74 15.90 -21.34
N GLY A 340 20.55 16.89 -21.57
CA GLY A 340 20.65 17.65 -22.84
C GLY A 340 21.04 19.12 -22.63
N LYS A 341 21.25 19.56 -21.36
CA LYS A 341 21.77 20.90 -21.06
C LYS A 341 23.30 20.96 -20.86
N SER A 342 23.97 19.79 -21.02
CA SER A 342 25.42 19.65 -20.82
C SER A 342 26.13 19.02 -22.04
N GLU A 343 25.73 19.39 -23.27
CA GLU A 343 26.54 19.22 -24.49
C GLU A 343 26.58 20.52 -25.27
#